data_75bbea0a3243ba39e4085c6183a16d5b
#
_entry.id   75bbea0a3243ba39e4085c6183a16d5b
#
_cell.length_a   1.000
_cell.length_b   1.000
_cell.length_c   1.000
_cell.angle_alpha   90.00
_cell.angle_beta   90.00
_cell.angle_gamma   90.00
#
_symmetry.space_group_name_H-M   'P 1'
#
loop_
_entity.id
_entity.type
_entity.pdbx_description
1 polymer ?
#
loop_
_entity_poly.entity_id
_entity_poly.type
_entity_poly.pdbx_seq_one_letter_code
_entity_poly.pdbx_strand_id
1 'polypeptide(L)'
;MTKTLKCDKPVDLDEARKAKGLPRRKRDDPKATAYELRIRVPAEFQGVMGRKKLSRTVFARNKREELRARIAEFEEDANRMLEDRTTGVGIGAQDVSPLSPATPFGEYVERYIALRSNGAIGRQTLANERRYAEYLREVIGLIPLRDLTAMDVERCLLQVPEISRRWANERVEEWKRKREQAVREGNRRKKKPLGSPRVAGPDMQHKILKFCREILNDALDRELVQKNVAKARFLSKNFKKSRPLIDPLMEEDAARFLHEVKALPLSPFKVACLALFSSGMRPEEALALKMGGVNVGGVPSARITGSLEHGTAEIVEYTKSDSSYRTVPIDDYTSREIGRWI
;
A
#
# COMPACT_ATOMS: atom_id res chain seq x y z
N MET A 1 -27.85 4.81 25.55
CA MET A 1 -27.67 6.11 24.87
C MET A 1 -26.44 6.06 24.01
N THR A 2 -26.59 5.92 22.70
CA THR A 2 -25.49 5.92 21.75
C THR A 2 -24.90 7.32 21.67
N LYS A 3 -23.70 7.51 22.23
CA LYS A 3 -22.99 8.79 22.12
C LYS A 3 -22.50 8.93 20.67
N THR A 4 -23.02 9.90 19.94
CA THR A 4 -22.59 10.25 18.59
C THR A 4 -21.38 11.18 18.62
N LEU A 5 -20.41 10.91 17.73
CA LEU A 5 -19.26 11.79 17.52
C LEU A 5 -19.70 13.07 16.81
N LYS A 6 -19.29 14.22 17.30
CA LYS A 6 -19.62 15.52 16.69
C LYS A 6 -18.36 16.29 16.35
N CYS A 7 -18.44 17.07 15.28
CA CYS A 7 -17.36 17.91 14.81
C CYS A 7 -17.21 19.16 15.71
N ASP A 8 -15.97 19.49 16.05
CA ASP A 8 -15.61 20.75 16.69
C ASP A 8 -15.88 21.90 15.70
N LYS A 9 -15.84 23.14 16.20
CA LYS A 9 -15.99 24.33 15.34
C LYS A 9 -14.94 24.30 14.21
N PRO A 10 -15.35 24.38 12.92
CA PRO A 10 -14.43 24.37 11.79
C PRO A 10 -13.39 25.47 11.88
N VAL A 11 -12.14 25.14 11.56
CA VAL A 11 -11.03 26.12 11.51
C VAL A 11 -10.83 26.56 10.07
N ASP A 12 -10.92 27.87 9.81
CA ASP A 12 -10.59 28.45 8.52
C ASP A 12 -9.07 28.42 8.32
N LEU A 13 -8.62 27.54 7.43
CA LEU A 13 -7.21 27.34 7.16
C LEU A 13 -6.60 28.48 6.32
N ASP A 14 -7.40 29.15 5.49
CA ASP A 14 -6.91 30.28 4.70
C ASP A 14 -6.62 31.49 5.57
N GLU A 15 -7.51 31.76 6.53
CA GLU A 15 -7.30 32.81 7.54
C GLU A 15 -6.12 32.51 8.46
N ALA A 16 -6.04 31.27 8.95
CA ALA A 16 -4.92 30.79 9.78
C ALA A 16 -3.56 30.85 9.04
N ARG A 17 -3.52 30.58 7.74
CA ARG A 17 -2.31 30.68 6.94
C ARG A 17 -1.93 32.14 6.64
N LYS A 18 -2.91 32.99 6.35
CA LYS A 18 -2.73 34.45 6.16
C LYS A 18 -2.11 35.10 7.41
N ALA A 19 -2.60 34.72 8.59
CA ALA A 19 -2.04 35.20 9.85
C ALA A 19 -0.56 34.78 10.07
N LYS A 20 -0.10 33.71 9.41
CA LYS A 20 1.30 33.22 9.43
C LYS A 20 2.13 33.65 8.22
N GLY A 21 1.61 34.55 7.37
CA GLY A 21 2.30 34.96 6.14
C GLY A 21 2.45 33.88 5.07
N LEU A 22 1.71 32.77 5.17
CA LEU A 22 1.81 31.62 4.25
C LEU A 22 0.81 31.77 3.09
N PRO A 23 1.15 31.31 1.86
CA PRO A 23 0.25 31.35 0.72
C PRO A 23 -0.96 30.45 0.93
N ARG A 24 -2.07 30.75 0.24
CA ARG A 24 -3.25 29.89 0.21
C ARG A 24 -2.93 28.48 -0.32
N ARG A 25 -3.65 27.46 0.14
CA ARG A 25 -3.51 26.11 -0.41
C ARG A 25 -3.95 26.06 -1.87
N LYS A 26 -3.22 25.28 -2.69
CA LYS A 26 -3.65 24.95 -4.07
C LYS A 26 -5.00 24.22 -4.01
N ARG A 27 -5.93 24.59 -4.87
CA ARG A 27 -7.28 24.03 -4.97
C ARG A 27 -7.81 24.16 -6.40
N ASP A 28 -8.74 23.29 -6.76
CA ASP A 28 -9.36 23.29 -8.09
C ASP A 28 -10.31 24.46 -8.28
N ASP A 29 -10.92 24.94 -7.17
CA ASP A 29 -11.79 26.10 -7.17
C ASP A 29 -11.19 27.28 -6.38
N PRO A 30 -10.77 28.36 -7.06
CA PRO A 30 -10.18 29.54 -6.42
C PRO A 30 -11.12 30.25 -5.44
N LYS A 31 -12.45 30.13 -5.60
CA LYS A 31 -13.46 30.78 -4.76
C LYS A 31 -13.78 30.01 -3.48
N ALA A 32 -13.41 28.73 -3.39
CA ALA A 32 -13.65 27.92 -2.19
C ALA A 32 -12.65 28.28 -1.08
N THR A 33 -13.09 28.26 0.17
CA THR A 33 -12.25 28.42 1.36
C THR A 33 -11.92 27.04 1.92
N ALA A 34 -10.69 26.85 2.39
CA ALA A 34 -10.25 25.61 3.00
C ALA A 34 -10.56 25.60 4.49
N TYR A 35 -11.28 24.57 4.95
CA TYR A 35 -11.61 24.38 6.36
C TYR A 35 -11.00 23.07 6.88
N GLU A 36 -10.50 23.08 8.12
CA GLU A 36 -10.15 21.88 8.85
C GLU A 36 -11.30 21.50 9.77
N LEU A 37 -11.90 20.34 9.53
CA LEU A 37 -12.87 19.70 10.38
C LEU A 37 -12.14 18.81 11.39
N ARG A 38 -12.55 18.84 12.65
CA ARG A 38 -11.96 18.05 13.73
C ARG A 38 -13.05 17.40 14.57
N ILE A 39 -12.86 16.11 14.89
CA ILE A 39 -13.69 15.38 15.86
C ILE A 39 -12.77 14.86 16.94
N ARG A 40 -13.03 15.20 18.19
CA ARG A 40 -12.34 14.61 19.35
C ARG A 40 -12.99 13.27 19.66
N VAL A 41 -12.16 12.24 19.71
CA VAL A 41 -12.62 10.90 20.09
C VAL A 41 -12.64 10.83 21.63
N PRO A 42 -13.80 10.57 22.26
CA PRO A 42 -13.90 10.40 23.71
C PRO A 42 -12.95 9.32 24.22
N ALA A 43 -12.44 9.47 25.44
CA ALA A 43 -11.42 8.58 26.00
C ALA A 43 -11.85 7.10 25.95
N GLU A 44 -13.13 6.81 26.18
CA GLU A 44 -13.74 5.49 26.12
C GLU A 44 -13.65 4.82 24.73
N PHE A 45 -13.61 5.61 23.65
CA PHE A 45 -13.51 5.11 22.27
C PHE A 45 -12.11 5.21 21.67
N GLN A 46 -11.15 5.82 22.38
CA GLN A 46 -9.79 5.99 21.83
C GLN A 46 -9.07 4.65 21.58
N GLY A 47 -9.29 3.67 22.44
CA GLY A 47 -8.77 2.31 22.27
C GLY A 47 -9.32 1.63 21.01
N VAL A 48 -10.62 1.75 20.80
CA VAL A 48 -11.32 1.17 19.64
C VAL A 48 -10.97 1.90 18.35
N MET A 49 -10.93 3.23 18.38
CA MET A 49 -10.63 4.06 17.22
C MET A 49 -9.13 4.12 16.88
N GLY A 50 -8.24 3.77 17.83
CA GLY A 50 -6.78 3.88 17.67
C GLY A 50 -6.28 5.32 17.54
N ARG A 51 -7.10 6.33 17.81
CA ARG A 51 -6.80 7.75 17.60
C ARG A 51 -7.51 8.62 18.64
N LYS A 52 -6.83 9.70 19.07
CA LYS A 52 -7.41 10.71 19.97
C LYS A 52 -8.27 11.75 19.24
N LYS A 53 -8.06 11.93 17.93
CA LYS A 53 -8.78 12.88 17.09
C LYS A 53 -8.87 12.40 15.65
N LEU A 54 -9.93 12.77 14.96
CA LEU A 54 -10.09 12.67 13.52
C LEU A 54 -9.99 14.09 12.93
N SER A 55 -9.36 14.25 11.77
CA SER A 55 -9.35 15.53 11.07
C SER A 55 -9.45 15.32 9.55
N ARG A 56 -10.18 16.24 8.91
CA ARG A 56 -10.35 16.26 7.44
C ARG A 56 -10.26 17.71 6.94
N THR A 57 -9.52 17.94 5.87
CA THR A 57 -9.56 19.23 5.16
C THR A 57 -10.65 19.19 4.10
N VAL A 58 -11.56 20.16 4.12
CA VAL A 58 -12.64 20.31 3.14
C VAL A 58 -12.59 21.68 2.50
N PHE A 59 -13.14 21.79 1.31
CA PHE A 59 -13.27 23.07 0.58
C PHE A 59 -14.74 23.38 0.44
N ALA A 60 -15.15 24.62 0.75
CA ALA A 60 -16.51 25.09 0.62
C ALA A 60 -16.55 26.56 0.16
N ARG A 61 -17.47 26.88 -0.75
CA ARG A 61 -17.74 28.25 -1.20
C ARG A 61 -18.64 28.98 -0.23
N ASN A 62 -19.61 28.28 0.33
CA ASN A 62 -20.64 28.80 1.24
C ASN A 62 -20.53 28.18 2.63
N LYS A 63 -20.31 29.04 3.68
CA LYS A 63 -20.25 28.62 5.08
C LYS A 63 -21.55 27.99 5.60
N ARG A 64 -22.72 28.39 5.04
CA ARG A 64 -24.01 27.95 5.59
C ARG A 64 -24.52 26.63 5.02
N GLU A 65 -24.29 26.36 3.75
CA GLU A 65 -24.82 25.17 3.07
C GLU A 65 -23.74 24.11 2.82
N GLU A 66 -22.75 24.45 2.00
CA GLU A 66 -21.71 23.47 1.62
C GLU A 66 -20.87 23.02 2.82
N LEU A 67 -20.47 23.97 3.70
CA LEU A 67 -19.66 23.60 4.87
C LEU A 67 -20.49 22.76 5.86
N ARG A 68 -21.78 23.05 6.05
CA ARG A 68 -22.65 22.22 6.89
C ARG A 68 -22.86 20.83 6.32
N ALA A 69 -23.04 20.69 5.00
CA ALA A 69 -23.14 19.40 4.35
C ALA A 69 -21.85 18.58 4.51
N ARG A 70 -20.67 19.21 4.38
CA ARG A 70 -19.37 18.56 4.60
C ARG A 70 -19.13 18.16 6.06
N ILE A 71 -19.63 18.95 7.00
CA ILE A 71 -19.57 18.60 8.43
C ILE A 71 -20.45 17.37 8.70
N ALA A 72 -21.69 17.36 8.20
CA ALA A 72 -22.61 16.25 8.38
C ALA A 72 -22.06 14.95 7.76
N GLU A 73 -21.50 15.01 6.54
CA GLU A 73 -20.82 13.89 5.89
C GLU A 73 -19.64 13.37 6.74
N PHE A 74 -18.82 14.26 7.31
CA PHE A 74 -17.69 13.88 8.14
C PHE A 74 -18.11 13.27 9.48
N GLU A 75 -19.18 13.78 10.10
CA GLU A 75 -19.77 13.23 11.33
C GLU A 75 -20.38 11.85 11.06
N GLU A 76 -21.09 11.68 9.96
CA GLU A 76 -21.66 10.40 9.54
C GLU A 76 -20.57 9.34 9.31
N ASP A 77 -19.52 9.69 8.56
CA ASP A 77 -18.37 8.82 8.33
C ASP A 77 -17.68 8.43 9.65
N ALA A 78 -17.49 9.39 10.57
CA ALA A 78 -16.86 9.14 11.85
C ALA A 78 -17.70 8.24 12.75
N ASN A 79 -19.03 8.45 12.78
CA ASN A 79 -19.95 7.62 13.57
C ASN A 79 -20.07 6.22 12.97
N ARG A 80 -20.12 6.08 11.65
CA ARG A 80 -20.06 4.78 10.97
C ARG A 80 -18.76 4.04 11.31
N MET A 81 -17.60 4.72 11.26
CA MET A 81 -16.33 4.12 11.68
C MET A 81 -16.34 3.69 13.17
N LEU A 82 -17.00 4.43 14.03
CA LEU A 82 -17.13 4.07 15.45
C LEU A 82 -18.05 2.87 15.62
N GLU A 83 -19.20 2.86 14.96
CA GLU A 83 -20.14 1.74 14.97
C GLU A 83 -19.48 0.46 14.45
N ASP A 84 -18.84 0.53 13.29
CA ASP A 84 -18.12 -0.58 12.69
C ASP A 84 -17.06 -1.18 13.61
N ARG A 85 -16.39 -0.34 14.40
CA ARG A 85 -15.34 -0.77 15.34
C ARG A 85 -15.85 -1.19 16.72
N THR A 86 -16.95 -0.59 17.19
CA THR A 86 -17.52 -0.90 18.50
C THR A 86 -18.37 -2.16 18.48
N THR A 87 -19.04 -2.41 17.36
CA THR A 87 -19.85 -3.62 17.16
C THR A 87 -19.03 -4.81 16.67
N GLY A 88 -17.73 -4.64 16.42
CA GLY A 88 -16.93 -5.65 15.76
C GLY A 88 -17.30 -5.82 14.27
N VAL A 89 -18.19 -4.97 13.77
CA VAL A 89 -18.71 -4.97 12.39
C VAL A 89 -17.83 -4.08 11.52
N GLY A 90 -16.57 -4.41 11.48
CA GLY A 90 -15.64 -3.90 10.48
C GLY A 90 -15.61 -4.76 9.21
N ILE A 91 -16.64 -5.55 8.99
CA ILE A 91 -17.03 -6.22 7.73
C ILE A 91 -18.41 -6.76 8.04
N GLY A 92 -19.40 -6.42 7.24
CA GLY A 92 -20.81 -6.68 7.45
C GLY A 92 -21.12 -7.87 8.33
N ALA A 93 -21.89 -7.66 9.39
CA ALA A 93 -22.59 -8.73 10.08
C ALA A 93 -23.72 -9.23 9.17
N GLN A 94 -23.34 -9.77 8.02
CA GLN A 94 -24.06 -10.85 7.39
C GLN A 94 -23.65 -12.08 8.19
N ASP A 95 -24.64 -12.81 8.71
CA ASP A 95 -24.55 -14.11 9.35
C ASP A 95 -23.16 -14.74 9.28
N VAL A 96 -22.29 -14.40 10.24
CA VAL A 96 -20.99 -15.04 10.32
C VAL A 96 -21.24 -16.39 10.97
N SER A 97 -21.66 -17.36 10.16
CA SER A 97 -21.70 -18.76 10.58
C SER A 97 -20.42 -19.09 11.32
N PRO A 98 -20.48 -19.75 12.48
CA PRO A 98 -19.27 -20.12 13.20
C PRO A 98 -18.36 -20.89 12.26
N LEU A 99 -17.06 -20.56 12.27
CA LEU A 99 -16.07 -21.30 11.48
C LEU A 99 -16.12 -22.76 11.86
N SER A 100 -16.20 -23.62 10.87
CA SER A 100 -16.24 -25.07 11.04
C SER A 100 -15.36 -25.74 9.99
N PRO A 101 -14.99 -27.01 10.15
CA PRO A 101 -14.32 -27.76 9.10
C PRO A 101 -15.09 -27.83 7.77
N ALA A 102 -16.40 -27.56 7.78
CA ALA A 102 -17.24 -27.49 6.58
C ALA A 102 -17.22 -26.13 5.89
N THR A 103 -16.64 -25.10 6.51
CA THR A 103 -16.53 -23.76 5.91
C THR A 103 -15.77 -23.82 4.58
N PRO A 104 -16.31 -23.22 3.48
CA PRO A 104 -15.60 -23.14 2.21
C PRO A 104 -14.26 -22.41 2.36
N PHE A 105 -13.22 -22.93 1.70
CA PHE A 105 -11.87 -22.35 1.81
C PHE A 105 -11.82 -20.89 1.43
N GLY A 106 -12.58 -20.46 0.39
CA GLY A 106 -12.65 -19.07 -0.06
C GLY A 106 -13.23 -18.13 0.99
N GLU A 107 -14.25 -18.57 1.73
CA GLU A 107 -14.81 -17.80 2.84
C GLU A 107 -13.79 -17.64 3.97
N TYR A 108 -13.07 -18.72 4.27
CA TYR A 108 -12.01 -18.68 5.28
C TYR A 108 -10.88 -17.71 4.89
N VAL A 109 -10.47 -17.71 3.61
CA VAL A 109 -9.46 -16.79 3.08
C VAL A 109 -9.90 -15.33 3.25
N GLU A 110 -11.15 -15.01 2.98
CA GLU A 110 -11.70 -13.65 3.19
C GLU A 110 -11.60 -13.22 4.66
N ARG A 111 -12.00 -14.08 5.57
CA ARG A 111 -11.90 -13.81 7.02
C ARG A 111 -10.45 -13.63 7.46
N TYR A 112 -9.55 -14.46 6.95
CA TYR A 112 -8.12 -14.35 7.24
C TYR A 112 -7.56 -12.99 6.81
N ILE A 113 -7.87 -12.56 5.58
CA ILE A 113 -7.45 -11.25 5.06
C ILE A 113 -8.09 -10.11 5.86
N ALA A 114 -9.35 -10.24 6.21
CA ALA A 114 -10.07 -9.24 6.98
C ALA A 114 -9.43 -8.99 8.34
N LEU A 115 -9.08 -10.03 9.08
CA LEU A 115 -8.38 -9.93 10.36
C LEU A 115 -7.02 -9.23 10.21
N ARG A 116 -6.28 -9.54 9.15
CA ARG A 116 -4.97 -8.92 8.88
C ARG A 116 -5.07 -7.46 8.40
N SER A 117 -6.20 -7.06 7.83
CA SER A 117 -6.42 -5.69 7.36
C SER A 117 -6.52 -4.65 8.49
N ASN A 118 -6.67 -5.07 9.74
CA ASN A 118 -6.77 -4.22 10.93
C ASN A 118 -5.43 -3.55 11.35
N GLY A 119 -4.50 -3.36 10.41
CA GLY A 119 -3.23 -2.65 10.64
C GLY A 119 -2.05 -3.55 11.03
N ALA A 120 -2.25 -4.88 11.06
CA ALA A 120 -1.18 -5.85 11.37
C ALA A 120 -0.12 -5.95 10.25
N ILE A 121 -0.47 -5.55 9.03
CA ILE A 121 0.42 -5.64 7.85
C ILE A 121 0.36 -4.37 7.01
N GLY A 122 1.46 -4.08 6.30
CA GLY A 122 1.55 -2.93 5.40
C GLY A 122 0.59 -3.06 4.19
N ARG A 123 0.12 -1.91 3.67
CA ARG A 123 -0.84 -1.82 2.55
C ARG A 123 -0.44 -2.65 1.34
N GLN A 124 0.85 -2.62 0.96
CA GLN A 124 1.34 -3.37 -0.20
C GLN A 124 1.29 -4.88 0.03
N THR A 125 1.58 -5.35 1.24
CA THR A 125 1.45 -6.77 1.61
C THR A 125 0.00 -7.21 1.52
N LEU A 126 -0.93 -6.41 2.09
CA LEU A 126 -2.36 -6.68 2.00
C LEU A 126 -2.88 -6.71 0.56
N ALA A 127 -2.43 -5.79 -0.29
CA ALA A 127 -2.79 -5.78 -1.71
C ALA A 127 -2.29 -7.04 -2.43
N ASN A 128 -1.08 -7.50 -2.12
CA ASN A 128 -0.54 -8.74 -2.65
C ASN A 128 -1.31 -9.97 -2.15
N GLU A 129 -1.63 -10.03 -0.85
CA GLU A 129 -2.41 -11.13 -0.27
C GLU A 129 -3.81 -11.22 -0.88
N ARG A 130 -4.49 -10.10 -1.07
CA ARG A 130 -5.79 -10.06 -1.79
C ARG A 130 -5.66 -10.62 -3.20
N ARG A 131 -4.62 -10.24 -3.91
CA ARG A 131 -4.36 -10.78 -5.26
C ARG A 131 -4.08 -12.28 -5.25
N TYR A 132 -3.36 -12.81 -4.26
CA TYR A 132 -3.14 -14.26 -4.13
C TYR A 132 -4.44 -14.99 -3.79
N ALA A 133 -5.26 -14.40 -2.94
CA ALA A 133 -6.57 -14.92 -2.58
C ALA A 133 -7.50 -15.07 -3.78
N GLU A 134 -7.48 -14.13 -4.74
CA GLU A 134 -8.28 -14.22 -5.96
C GLU A 134 -7.99 -15.52 -6.74
N TYR A 135 -6.71 -15.89 -6.90
CA TYR A 135 -6.35 -17.15 -7.55
C TYR A 135 -6.85 -18.37 -6.78
N LEU A 136 -6.68 -18.39 -5.46
CA LEU A 136 -7.11 -19.50 -4.60
C LEU A 136 -8.63 -19.65 -4.63
N ARG A 137 -9.36 -18.53 -4.53
CA ARG A 137 -10.83 -18.53 -4.53
C ARG A 137 -11.41 -19.03 -5.83
N GLU A 138 -10.82 -18.66 -6.94
CA GLU A 138 -11.33 -19.03 -8.27
C GLU A 138 -11.29 -20.54 -8.50
N VAL A 139 -10.29 -21.24 -7.99
CA VAL A 139 -10.08 -22.69 -8.28
C VAL A 139 -10.54 -23.58 -7.14
N ILE A 140 -10.22 -23.21 -5.90
CA ILE A 140 -10.44 -24.06 -4.72
C ILE A 140 -11.33 -23.41 -3.67
N GLY A 141 -11.87 -22.21 -3.94
CA GLY A 141 -12.63 -21.44 -2.97
C GLY A 141 -13.91 -22.11 -2.47
N LEU A 142 -14.55 -22.95 -3.28
CA LEU A 142 -15.79 -23.66 -2.92
C LEU A 142 -15.56 -24.97 -2.15
N ILE A 143 -14.30 -25.44 -2.07
CA ILE A 143 -13.98 -26.70 -1.37
C ILE A 143 -14.02 -26.46 0.14
N PRO A 144 -14.76 -27.27 0.92
CA PRO A 144 -14.71 -27.20 2.38
C PRO A 144 -13.30 -27.43 2.92
N LEU A 145 -12.92 -26.75 4.01
CA LEU A 145 -11.58 -26.86 4.62
C LEU A 145 -11.17 -28.31 4.88
N ARG A 146 -12.09 -29.13 5.42
CA ARG A 146 -11.84 -30.54 5.74
C ARG A 146 -11.56 -31.42 4.53
N ASP A 147 -12.11 -31.05 3.36
CA ASP A 147 -12.08 -31.84 2.12
C ASP A 147 -10.94 -31.39 1.19
N LEU A 148 -10.25 -30.28 1.53
CA LEU A 148 -9.16 -29.75 0.74
C LEU A 148 -7.96 -30.69 0.72
N THR A 149 -7.47 -31.02 -0.47
CA THR A 149 -6.34 -31.93 -0.69
C THR A 149 -5.12 -31.21 -1.25
N ALA A 150 -3.95 -31.84 -1.16
CA ALA A 150 -2.74 -31.30 -1.78
C ALA A 150 -2.83 -31.29 -3.32
N MET A 151 -3.63 -32.17 -3.91
CA MET A 151 -3.88 -32.21 -5.35
C MET A 151 -4.72 -31.02 -5.80
N ASP A 152 -5.66 -30.55 -4.97
CA ASP A 152 -6.43 -29.34 -5.27
C ASP A 152 -5.55 -28.11 -5.27
N VAL A 153 -4.62 -28.00 -4.31
CA VAL A 153 -3.63 -26.92 -4.27
C VAL A 153 -2.72 -26.98 -5.51
N GLU A 154 -2.26 -28.17 -5.91
CA GLU A 154 -1.45 -28.34 -7.13
C GLU A 154 -2.22 -27.87 -8.36
N ARG A 155 -3.47 -28.33 -8.53
CA ARG A 155 -4.36 -27.93 -9.63
C ARG A 155 -4.52 -26.41 -9.70
N CYS A 156 -4.73 -25.76 -8.56
CA CYS A 156 -4.81 -24.31 -8.48
C CYS A 156 -3.52 -23.65 -8.99
N LEU A 157 -2.37 -24.10 -8.51
CA LEU A 157 -1.08 -23.53 -8.90
C LEU A 157 -0.77 -23.72 -10.39
N LEU A 158 -1.14 -24.86 -10.97
CA LEU A 158 -0.96 -25.13 -12.41
C LEU A 158 -1.83 -24.18 -13.28
N GLN A 159 -3.00 -23.77 -12.79
CA GLN A 159 -3.90 -22.86 -13.52
C GLN A 159 -3.53 -21.39 -13.41
N VAL A 160 -2.64 -20.99 -12.49
CA VAL A 160 -2.24 -19.59 -12.27
C VAL A 160 -1.83 -18.85 -13.55
N PRO A 161 -1.00 -19.39 -14.46
CA PRO A 161 -0.60 -18.70 -15.68
C PRO A 161 -1.79 -18.44 -16.62
N GLU A 162 -2.72 -19.39 -16.74
CA GLU A 162 -3.91 -19.28 -17.58
C GLU A 162 -4.90 -18.26 -17.04
N ILE A 163 -5.23 -18.33 -15.76
CA ILE A 163 -6.06 -17.34 -15.06
C ILE A 163 -5.47 -15.95 -15.23
N SER A 164 -4.16 -15.81 -15.01
CA SER A 164 -3.47 -14.52 -15.17
C SER A 164 -3.57 -13.98 -16.59
N ARG A 165 -3.47 -14.84 -17.62
CA ARG A 165 -3.62 -14.44 -19.02
C ARG A 165 -5.04 -13.98 -19.31
N ARG A 166 -6.05 -14.71 -18.82
CA ARG A 166 -7.45 -14.33 -18.97
C ARG A 166 -7.72 -12.96 -18.33
N TRP A 167 -7.35 -12.74 -17.07
CA TRP A 167 -7.52 -11.45 -16.39
C TRP A 167 -6.74 -10.32 -17.07
N ALA A 168 -5.58 -10.61 -17.64
CA ALA A 168 -4.80 -9.64 -18.40
C ALA A 168 -5.56 -9.20 -19.67
N ASN A 169 -6.17 -10.14 -20.39
CA ASN A 169 -6.96 -9.86 -21.58
C ASN A 169 -8.22 -9.06 -21.24
N GLU A 170 -8.95 -9.45 -20.19
CA GLU A 170 -10.13 -8.72 -19.70
C GLU A 170 -9.80 -7.26 -19.35
N ARG A 171 -8.68 -7.00 -18.68
CA ARG A 171 -8.21 -5.64 -18.39
C ARG A 171 -7.88 -4.83 -19.65
N VAL A 172 -7.30 -5.47 -20.66
CA VAL A 172 -7.03 -4.82 -21.95
C VAL A 172 -8.35 -4.41 -22.63
N GLU A 173 -9.31 -5.31 -22.68
CA GLU A 173 -10.63 -5.02 -23.28
C GLU A 173 -11.41 -3.95 -22.49
N GLU A 174 -11.36 -4.01 -21.17
CA GLU A 174 -11.96 -2.96 -20.32
C GLU A 174 -11.28 -1.60 -20.54
N TRP A 175 -9.94 -1.58 -20.66
CA TRP A 175 -9.22 -0.36 -20.96
C TRP A 175 -9.58 0.21 -22.34
N LYS A 176 -9.73 -0.65 -23.37
CA LYS A 176 -10.18 -0.24 -24.71
C LYS A 176 -11.57 0.41 -24.64
N ARG A 177 -12.52 -0.26 -23.97
CA ARG A 177 -13.89 0.27 -23.80
C ARG A 177 -13.89 1.63 -23.10
N LYS A 178 -13.18 1.77 -21.99
CA LYS A 178 -13.06 3.04 -21.24
C LYS A 178 -12.40 4.14 -22.08
N ARG A 179 -11.44 3.79 -22.93
CA ARG A 179 -10.80 4.73 -23.85
C ARG A 179 -11.76 5.21 -24.93
N GLU A 180 -12.50 4.31 -25.55
CA GLU A 180 -13.49 4.64 -26.58
C GLU A 180 -14.59 5.53 -26.01
N GLN A 181 -15.09 5.21 -24.83
CA GLN A 181 -16.08 6.04 -24.14
C GLN A 181 -15.52 7.45 -23.88
N ALA A 182 -14.30 7.57 -23.33
CA ALA A 182 -13.68 8.85 -23.08
C ALA A 182 -13.48 9.69 -24.36
N VAL A 183 -13.22 9.03 -25.51
CA VAL A 183 -13.13 9.70 -26.82
C VAL A 183 -14.50 10.22 -27.25
N ARG A 184 -15.57 9.43 -27.10
CA ARG A 184 -16.95 9.83 -27.43
C ARG A 184 -17.42 11.01 -26.57
N GLU A 185 -17.00 11.07 -25.31
CA GLU A 185 -17.29 12.15 -24.35
C GLU A 185 -16.42 13.40 -24.56
N GLY A 186 -15.60 13.45 -25.63
CA GLY A 186 -14.74 14.59 -25.95
C GLY A 186 -13.50 14.73 -25.06
N ASN A 187 -13.21 13.78 -24.20
CA ASN A 187 -12.04 13.80 -23.32
C ASN A 187 -10.79 13.34 -24.09
N ARG A 188 -10.09 14.31 -24.73
CA ARG A 188 -8.90 14.06 -25.56
C ARG A 188 -7.62 13.74 -24.76
N ARG A 189 -7.63 13.66 -23.44
CA ARG A 189 -6.44 13.26 -22.69
C ARG A 189 -6.06 11.83 -23.08
N LYS A 190 -4.95 11.70 -23.80
CA LYS A 190 -4.36 10.42 -24.18
C LYS A 190 -4.04 9.64 -22.90
N LYS A 191 -4.88 8.68 -22.51
CA LYS A 191 -4.49 7.71 -21.49
C LYS A 191 -3.29 6.96 -22.04
N LYS A 192 -2.21 6.87 -21.24
CA LYS A 192 -1.04 6.06 -21.61
C LYS A 192 -1.50 4.67 -22.05
N PRO A 193 -0.90 4.11 -23.10
CA PRO A 193 -1.20 2.74 -23.49
C PRO A 193 -0.96 1.81 -22.30
N LEU A 194 -1.83 0.82 -22.15
CA LEU A 194 -1.62 -0.23 -21.16
C LEU A 194 -0.34 -0.97 -21.58
N GLY A 195 0.64 -1.08 -20.70
CA GLY A 195 1.82 -1.90 -20.97
C GLY A 195 1.43 -3.35 -21.27
N SER A 196 2.28 -4.08 -21.98
CA SER A 196 2.03 -5.50 -22.28
C SER A 196 1.65 -6.26 -21.01
N PRO A 197 0.51 -6.97 -20.99
CA PRO A 197 0.07 -7.68 -19.80
C PRO A 197 1.08 -8.76 -19.45
N ARG A 198 1.60 -8.70 -18.23
CA ARG A 198 2.51 -9.74 -17.71
C ARG A 198 1.69 -10.92 -17.23
N VAL A 199 1.95 -12.09 -17.78
CA VAL A 199 1.39 -13.35 -17.30
C VAL A 199 2.14 -13.81 -16.06
N ALA A 200 1.42 -14.30 -15.06
CA ALA A 200 2.00 -14.82 -13.84
C ALA A 200 2.85 -16.06 -14.12
N GLY A 201 4.08 -16.04 -13.66
CA GLY A 201 5.05 -17.13 -13.82
C GLY A 201 5.31 -17.90 -12.52
N PRO A 202 6.38 -18.72 -12.48
CA PRO A 202 6.74 -19.58 -11.34
C PRO A 202 6.86 -18.84 -10.01
N ASP A 203 7.36 -17.62 -10.01
CA ASP A 203 7.46 -16.81 -8.79
C ASP A 203 6.09 -16.48 -8.18
N MET A 204 5.08 -16.24 -9.01
CA MET A 204 3.73 -16.01 -8.55
C MET A 204 3.13 -17.30 -7.95
N GLN A 205 3.31 -18.44 -8.63
CA GLN A 205 2.88 -19.74 -8.12
C GLN A 205 3.51 -20.03 -6.75
N HIS A 206 4.81 -19.77 -6.60
CA HIS A 206 5.50 -19.92 -5.31
C HIS A 206 4.93 -19.00 -4.21
N LYS A 207 4.64 -17.74 -4.53
CA LYS A 207 4.06 -16.78 -3.59
C LYS A 207 2.65 -17.20 -3.16
N ILE A 208 1.82 -17.66 -4.11
CA ILE A 208 0.48 -18.19 -3.84
C ILE A 208 0.57 -19.44 -2.94
N LEU A 209 1.50 -20.35 -3.23
CA LEU A 209 1.72 -21.52 -2.38
C LEU A 209 2.12 -21.14 -0.96
N LYS A 210 3.03 -20.16 -0.82
CA LYS A 210 3.44 -19.66 0.49
C LYS A 210 2.25 -19.06 1.24
N PHE A 211 1.45 -18.25 0.60
CA PHE A 211 0.25 -17.66 1.20
C PHE A 211 -0.79 -18.70 1.58
N CYS A 212 -1.04 -19.71 0.73
CA CYS A 212 -1.91 -20.84 1.04
C CYS A 212 -1.43 -21.61 2.29
N ARG A 213 -0.12 -21.77 2.46
CA ARG A 213 0.46 -22.39 3.67
C ARG A 213 0.22 -21.57 4.92
N GLU A 214 0.33 -20.25 4.84
CA GLU A 214 0.07 -19.36 5.97
C GLU A 214 -1.40 -19.43 6.39
N ILE A 215 -2.34 -19.42 5.45
CA ILE A 215 -3.78 -19.58 5.72
C ILE A 215 -4.08 -20.94 6.36
N LEU A 216 -3.56 -22.03 5.80
CA LEU A 216 -3.80 -23.36 6.32
C LEU A 216 -3.06 -23.64 7.64
N ASN A 217 -2.00 -22.92 7.99
CA ASN A 217 -1.44 -22.92 9.33
C ASN A 217 -2.40 -22.28 10.33
N ASP A 218 -2.96 -21.08 9.99
CA ASP A 218 -3.96 -20.44 10.85
C ASP A 218 -5.21 -21.32 11.02
N ALA A 219 -5.64 -22.03 9.97
CA ALA A 219 -6.74 -23.00 10.07
C ALA A 219 -6.40 -24.23 10.93
N LEU A 220 -5.15 -24.68 10.93
CA LEU A 220 -4.65 -25.75 11.78
C LEU A 220 -4.59 -25.29 13.24
N ASP A 221 -4.07 -24.10 13.51
CA ASP A 221 -4.00 -23.53 14.86
C ASP A 221 -5.39 -23.30 15.47
N ARG A 222 -6.42 -23.15 14.62
CA ARG A 222 -7.84 -23.05 15.01
C ARG A 222 -8.56 -24.40 15.03
N GLU A 223 -7.86 -25.51 14.83
CA GLU A 223 -8.41 -26.88 14.82
C GLU A 223 -9.48 -27.11 13.73
N LEU A 224 -9.51 -26.30 12.68
CA LEU A 224 -10.46 -26.45 11.56
C LEU A 224 -10.01 -27.50 10.53
N VAL A 225 -8.72 -27.82 10.50
CA VAL A 225 -8.11 -28.86 9.66
C VAL A 225 -7.14 -29.69 10.49
N GLN A 226 -7.03 -30.98 10.16
CA GLN A 226 -6.12 -31.88 10.87
C GLN A 226 -4.65 -31.74 10.44
N LYS A 227 -4.41 -31.27 9.23
CA LYS A 227 -3.07 -31.07 8.65
C LYS A 227 -3.06 -29.96 7.61
N ASN A 228 -1.91 -29.32 7.44
CA ASN A 228 -1.72 -28.34 6.38
C ASN A 228 -1.31 -29.06 5.07
N VAL A 229 -2.27 -29.26 4.18
CA VAL A 229 -2.08 -29.97 2.90
C VAL A 229 -1.15 -29.23 1.94
N ALA A 230 -1.03 -27.91 2.05
CA ALA A 230 -0.11 -27.11 1.23
C ALA A 230 1.37 -27.31 1.59
N LYS A 231 1.68 -28.01 2.71
CA LYS A 231 3.04 -28.42 3.08
C LYS A 231 3.50 -29.71 2.41
N ALA A 232 2.67 -30.35 1.58
CA ALA A 232 3.05 -31.55 0.87
C ALA A 232 4.38 -31.36 0.11
N ARG A 233 5.29 -32.33 0.25
CA ARG A 233 6.68 -32.22 -0.20
C ARG A 233 6.81 -31.99 -1.73
N PHE A 234 5.92 -32.63 -2.50
CA PHE A 234 5.93 -32.49 -3.97
C PHE A 234 5.58 -31.06 -4.42
N LEU A 235 4.66 -30.35 -3.70
CA LEU A 235 4.36 -28.95 -4.00
C LEU A 235 5.60 -28.06 -3.84
N SER A 236 6.39 -28.26 -2.78
CA SER A 236 7.63 -27.53 -2.59
C SER A 236 8.68 -27.83 -3.65
N LYS A 237 8.66 -29.04 -4.20
CA LYS A 237 9.58 -29.48 -5.25
C LYS A 237 9.19 -28.91 -6.61
N ASN A 238 7.89 -28.88 -6.93
CA ASN A 238 7.38 -28.49 -8.24
C ASN A 238 7.25 -26.97 -8.40
N PHE A 239 6.91 -26.27 -7.32
CA PHE A 239 6.67 -24.81 -7.34
C PHE A 239 7.76 -24.07 -6.57
N LYS A 240 8.99 -24.14 -7.05
CA LYS A 240 10.14 -23.46 -6.47
C LYS A 240 10.17 -21.98 -6.88
N LYS A 241 10.73 -21.16 -6.00
CA LYS A 241 11.08 -19.80 -6.36
C LYS A 241 12.09 -19.81 -7.50
N SER A 242 11.83 -19.03 -8.55
CA SER A 242 12.83 -18.75 -9.58
C SER A 242 14.03 -18.04 -8.92
N ARG A 243 15.22 -18.46 -9.30
CA ARG A 243 16.47 -17.77 -8.93
C ARG A 243 17.04 -17.16 -10.19
N PRO A 244 16.68 -15.92 -10.52
CA PRO A 244 17.30 -15.25 -11.64
C PRO A 244 18.80 -15.16 -11.39
N LEU A 245 19.58 -15.38 -12.41
CA LEU A 245 21.00 -15.06 -12.39
C LEU A 245 21.08 -13.55 -12.19
N ILE A 246 21.67 -13.12 -11.08
CA ILE A 246 21.96 -11.72 -10.85
C ILE A 246 23.34 -11.48 -11.43
N ASP A 247 23.37 -10.72 -12.51
CA ASP A 247 24.60 -10.20 -13.08
C ASP A 247 24.88 -8.84 -12.42
N PRO A 248 25.81 -8.78 -11.46
CA PRO A 248 26.10 -7.53 -10.76
C PRO A 248 26.82 -6.58 -11.73
N LEU A 249 26.60 -5.29 -11.53
CA LEU A 249 27.32 -4.27 -12.29
C LEU A 249 28.83 -4.42 -12.03
N MET A 250 29.58 -4.72 -13.09
CA MET A 250 31.02 -4.86 -13.00
C MET A 250 31.69 -3.49 -12.82
N GLU A 251 32.93 -3.47 -12.36
CA GLU A 251 33.66 -2.24 -12.03
C GLU A 251 33.72 -1.25 -13.19
N GLU A 252 33.97 -1.73 -14.40
CA GLU A 252 34.03 -0.90 -15.62
C GLU A 252 32.69 -0.26 -15.95
N ASP A 253 31.60 -1.03 -15.84
CA ASP A 253 30.25 -0.53 -16.09
C ASP A 253 29.80 0.43 -14.97
N ALA A 254 30.20 0.17 -13.74
CA ALA A 254 29.98 1.07 -12.60
C ALA A 254 30.70 2.41 -12.80
N ALA A 255 31.97 2.37 -13.25
CA ALA A 255 32.74 3.57 -13.55
C ALA A 255 32.12 4.38 -14.71
N ARG A 256 31.68 3.70 -15.78
CA ARG A 256 30.98 4.34 -16.90
C ARG A 256 29.67 4.96 -16.46
N PHE A 257 28.86 4.23 -15.67
CA PHE A 257 27.61 4.76 -15.12
C PHE A 257 27.86 6.04 -14.28
N LEU A 258 28.83 6.02 -13.38
CA LEU A 258 29.19 7.17 -12.57
C LEU A 258 29.67 8.36 -13.42
N HIS A 259 30.46 8.10 -14.45
CA HIS A 259 30.91 9.14 -15.38
C HIS A 259 29.72 9.85 -16.03
N GLU A 260 28.77 9.08 -16.59
CA GLU A 260 27.56 9.63 -17.21
C GLU A 260 26.68 10.40 -16.21
N VAL A 261 26.46 9.85 -15.02
CA VAL A 261 25.68 10.53 -13.98
C VAL A 261 26.34 11.84 -13.54
N LYS A 262 27.66 11.87 -13.39
CA LYS A 262 28.41 13.08 -13.04
C LYS A 262 28.31 14.18 -14.12
N ALA A 263 28.21 13.79 -15.39
CA ALA A 263 28.04 14.73 -16.52
C ALA A 263 26.66 15.35 -16.61
N LEU A 264 25.63 14.75 -15.95
CA LEU A 264 24.28 15.32 -15.93
C LEU A 264 24.22 16.69 -15.24
N PRO A 265 23.33 17.59 -15.66
CA PRO A 265 23.07 18.83 -14.95
C PRO A 265 22.54 18.52 -13.54
N LEU A 266 22.77 19.44 -12.59
CA LEU A 266 22.28 19.31 -11.23
C LEU A 266 20.76 19.21 -11.24
N SER A 267 20.24 18.09 -10.70
CA SER A 267 18.82 17.76 -10.71
C SER A 267 18.51 16.76 -9.60
N PRO A 268 17.23 16.63 -9.17
CA PRO A 268 16.82 15.60 -8.21
C PRO A 268 17.24 14.19 -8.65
N PHE A 269 17.18 13.92 -9.95
CA PHE A 269 17.55 12.62 -10.53
C PHE A 269 19.04 12.33 -10.35
N LYS A 270 19.91 13.29 -10.69
CA LYS A 270 21.36 13.15 -10.51
C LYS A 270 21.71 12.91 -9.04
N VAL A 271 21.16 13.72 -8.13
CA VAL A 271 21.40 13.60 -6.69
C VAL A 271 20.95 12.24 -6.16
N ALA A 272 19.76 11.78 -6.57
CA ALA A 272 19.24 10.48 -6.17
C ALA A 272 20.12 9.33 -6.67
N CYS A 273 20.55 9.35 -7.94
CA CYS A 273 21.47 8.35 -8.49
C CYS A 273 22.79 8.28 -7.73
N LEU A 274 23.39 9.43 -7.45
CA LEU A 274 24.63 9.52 -6.70
C LEU A 274 24.46 9.00 -5.26
N ALA A 275 23.40 9.42 -4.58
CA ALA A 275 23.10 8.98 -3.22
C ALA A 275 22.90 7.47 -3.13
N LEU A 276 22.13 6.88 -4.07
CA LEU A 276 21.90 5.44 -4.14
C LEU A 276 23.19 4.66 -4.39
N PHE A 277 24.00 5.15 -5.33
CA PHE A 277 25.22 4.46 -5.71
C PHE A 277 26.27 4.50 -4.60
N SER A 278 26.47 5.66 -3.95
CA SER A 278 27.51 5.82 -2.93
C SER A 278 27.19 5.15 -1.60
N SER A 279 25.89 5.08 -1.24
CA SER A 279 25.48 4.63 0.09
C SER A 279 24.86 3.23 0.12
N GLY A 280 24.44 2.70 -1.02
CA GLY A 280 23.68 1.44 -1.09
C GLY A 280 22.30 1.50 -0.40
N MET A 281 21.75 2.69 -0.16
CA MET A 281 20.40 2.82 0.38
C MET A 281 19.36 2.36 -0.63
N ARG A 282 18.15 1.97 -0.16
CA ARG A 282 17.07 1.58 -1.06
C ARG A 282 16.47 2.81 -1.74
N PRO A 283 15.89 2.68 -2.96
CA PRO A 283 15.26 3.82 -3.65
C PRO A 283 14.22 4.56 -2.79
N GLU A 284 13.39 3.83 -2.07
CA GLU A 284 12.37 4.41 -1.19
C GLU A 284 12.97 5.15 0.01
N GLU A 285 14.14 4.71 0.50
CA GLU A 285 14.88 5.38 1.57
C GLU A 285 15.50 6.69 1.06
N ALA A 286 16.10 6.68 -0.14
CA ALA A 286 16.67 7.87 -0.77
C ALA A 286 15.60 8.94 -1.05
N LEU A 287 14.40 8.54 -1.51
CA LEU A 287 13.29 9.45 -1.76
C LEU A 287 12.66 9.99 -0.47
N ALA A 288 12.83 9.31 0.65
CA ALA A 288 12.36 9.74 1.97
C ALA A 288 13.41 10.50 2.78
N LEU A 289 14.61 10.70 2.24
CA LEU A 289 15.70 11.35 2.95
C LEU A 289 15.34 12.80 3.28
N LYS A 290 15.44 13.14 4.57
CA LYS A 290 15.18 14.50 5.06
C LYS A 290 16.47 15.33 5.02
N MET A 291 16.37 16.60 4.70
CA MET A 291 17.53 17.51 4.68
C MET A 291 18.30 17.51 6.00
N GLY A 292 17.59 17.53 7.14
CA GLY A 292 18.23 17.44 8.46
C GLY A 292 18.88 16.07 8.80
N GLY A 293 18.69 15.07 7.93
CA GLY A 293 19.35 13.77 8.04
C GLY A 293 20.61 13.63 7.19
N VAL A 294 20.98 14.66 6.41
CA VAL A 294 22.19 14.65 5.58
C VAL A 294 23.23 15.55 6.20
N ASN A 295 24.38 14.98 6.53
CA ASN A 295 25.57 15.71 6.96
C ASN A 295 26.49 15.87 5.75
N VAL A 296 26.69 17.10 5.30
CA VAL A 296 27.57 17.45 4.17
C VAL A 296 28.93 17.98 4.61
N GLY A 297 29.14 18.20 5.94
CA GLY A 297 30.38 18.65 6.52
C GLY A 297 31.06 17.55 7.34
N GLY A 298 32.39 17.68 7.58
CA GLY A 298 33.15 16.70 8.34
C GLY A 298 33.19 15.33 7.65
N VAL A 299 32.63 14.30 8.28
CA VAL A 299 32.45 12.98 7.65
C VAL A 299 31.09 12.93 7.00
N PRO A 300 31.01 13.01 5.65
CA PRO A 300 29.71 13.04 4.95
C PRO A 300 28.90 11.77 5.19
N SER A 301 27.62 11.94 5.54
CA SER A 301 26.77 10.82 5.90
C SER A 301 25.28 11.13 5.72
N ALA A 302 24.47 10.09 5.54
CA ALA A 302 23.02 10.18 5.48
C ALA A 302 22.38 9.29 6.55
N ARG A 303 21.47 9.86 7.34
CA ARG A 303 20.71 9.16 8.38
C ARG A 303 19.36 8.71 7.79
N ILE A 304 19.19 7.40 7.69
CA ILE A 304 17.98 6.77 7.17
C ILE A 304 17.01 6.55 8.34
N THR A 305 15.86 7.24 8.31
CA THR A 305 14.83 7.20 9.36
C THR A 305 13.45 6.84 8.85
N GLY A 306 13.29 6.64 7.54
CA GLY A 306 12.01 6.33 6.93
C GLY A 306 12.15 5.87 5.50
N SER A 307 11.02 5.60 4.89
CA SER A 307 10.92 5.22 3.48
C SER A 307 9.67 5.82 2.84
N LEU A 308 9.70 6.05 1.54
CA LEU A 308 8.52 6.44 0.77
C LEU A 308 7.60 5.23 0.62
N GLU A 309 6.32 5.36 1.00
CA GLU A 309 5.37 4.28 0.81
C GLU A 309 5.07 4.08 -0.68
N HIS A 310 5.22 2.86 -1.17
CA HIS A 310 4.98 2.54 -2.57
C HIS A 310 3.53 2.83 -2.99
N GLY A 311 3.36 3.61 -4.07
CA GLY A 311 2.04 3.97 -4.61
C GLY A 311 1.37 5.17 -3.92
N THR A 312 2.01 5.76 -2.92
CA THR A 312 1.61 7.03 -2.28
C THR A 312 2.77 8.02 -2.33
N ALA A 313 2.51 9.28 -2.04
CA ALA A 313 3.56 10.29 -1.85
C ALA A 313 3.85 10.49 -0.35
N GLU A 314 3.49 9.54 0.50
CA GLU A 314 3.62 9.63 1.95
C GLU A 314 4.96 9.03 2.40
N ILE A 315 5.68 9.79 3.21
CA ILE A 315 6.88 9.31 3.89
C ILE A 315 6.43 8.67 5.20
N VAL A 316 6.74 7.39 5.36
CA VAL A 316 6.52 6.65 6.60
C VAL A 316 7.78 6.66 7.44
N GLU A 317 7.66 7.08 8.70
CA GLU A 317 8.79 7.20 9.65
C GLU A 317 9.15 5.85 10.30
N TYR A 318 8.85 4.76 9.64
CA TYR A 318 9.30 3.42 10.03
C TYR A 318 9.92 2.72 8.83
N THR A 319 10.93 1.95 9.09
CA THR A 319 11.57 1.08 8.12
C THR A 319 11.08 -0.34 8.34
N LYS A 320 11.31 -1.21 7.36
CA LYS A 320 10.83 -2.61 7.36
C LYS A 320 11.30 -3.42 8.57
N SER A 321 12.37 -2.99 9.24
CA SER A 321 12.93 -3.60 10.46
C SER A 321 13.70 -2.55 11.24
N ASP A 322 13.85 -2.74 12.55
CA ASP A 322 14.63 -1.84 13.42
C ASP A 322 16.09 -1.67 12.94
N SER A 323 16.67 -2.71 12.34
CA SER A 323 18.00 -2.67 11.72
C SER A 323 18.10 -1.77 10.48
N SER A 324 16.97 -1.28 9.97
CA SER A 324 16.94 -0.35 8.83
C SER A 324 17.19 1.10 9.25
N TYR A 325 17.04 1.46 10.55
CA TYR A 325 17.47 2.73 11.08
C TYR A 325 19.00 2.72 11.16
N ARG A 326 19.63 3.49 10.28
CA ARG A 326 21.08 3.51 10.19
C ARG A 326 21.60 4.83 9.64
N THR A 327 22.86 5.13 9.93
CA THR A 327 23.61 6.18 9.25
C THR A 327 24.58 5.51 8.27
N VAL A 328 24.55 5.95 7.02
CA VAL A 328 25.41 5.45 5.95
C VAL A 328 26.38 6.53 5.52
N PRO A 329 27.66 6.21 5.26
CA PRO A 329 28.58 7.17 4.67
C PRO A 329 28.18 7.47 3.23
N ILE A 330 28.51 8.68 2.78
CA ILE A 330 28.40 9.12 1.38
C ILE A 330 29.76 9.69 0.96
N ASP A 331 30.11 9.56 -0.31
CA ASP A 331 31.37 10.09 -0.81
C ASP A 331 31.35 11.63 -0.90
N ASP A 332 32.54 12.24 -0.92
CA ASP A 332 32.70 13.70 -0.92
C ASP A 332 32.09 14.39 -2.15
N TYR A 333 32.11 13.71 -3.32
CA TYR A 333 31.48 14.28 -4.53
C TYR A 333 29.96 14.31 -4.38
N THR A 334 29.37 13.20 -3.97
CA THR A 334 27.92 13.09 -3.71
C THR A 334 27.50 14.10 -2.64
N SER A 335 28.25 14.22 -1.57
CA SER A 335 28.01 15.20 -0.50
C SER A 335 27.96 16.63 -1.03
N ARG A 336 28.92 17.02 -1.86
CA ARG A 336 28.94 18.36 -2.48
C ARG A 336 27.76 18.59 -3.41
N GLU A 337 27.38 17.61 -4.23
CA GLU A 337 26.23 17.74 -5.14
C GLU A 337 24.91 17.82 -4.37
N ILE A 338 24.77 17.09 -3.26
CA ILE A 338 23.62 17.23 -2.36
C ILE A 338 23.61 18.63 -1.75
N GLY A 339 24.74 19.11 -1.22
CA GLY A 339 24.84 20.47 -0.64
C GLY A 339 24.55 21.59 -1.62
N ARG A 340 24.83 21.39 -2.93
CA ARG A 340 24.48 22.35 -3.99
C ARG A 340 22.98 22.28 -4.37
N TRP A 341 22.35 21.15 -4.12
CA TRP A 341 20.93 20.95 -4.41
C TRP A 341 20.01 21.50 -3.31
N ILE A 342 20.45 21.43 -2.04
CA ILE A 342 19.75 21.96 -0.86
C ILE A 342 19.82 23.49 -0.85
#